data_482cba91fc0fe18561eb6fa2ab15d431
#
_entry.id   482cba91fc0fe18561eb6fa2ab15d431
#
_cell.length_a   1.000
_cell.length_b   1.000
_cell.length_c   1.000
_cell.angle_alpha   90.00
_cell.angle_beta   90.00
_cell.angle_gamma   90.00
#
_symmetry.space_group_name_H-M   'P 1'
#
loop_
_entity.id
_entity.type
_entity.pdbx_description
1 polymer ?
#
loop_
_entity_poly.entity_id
_entity_poly.type
_entity_poly.pdbx_seq_one_letter_code
_entity_poly.pdbx_strand_id
1 'polypeptide(L)'
;LRARNIRFEGVEVEQGGPWGYRHQFNVADSGFGLRAPRLWNDRAGEVGRTLSIEDFDIERIFGQEGVGILHLSGLIAAMSHETTQCCLALAKAAKQYGTLVSFDLNYRATFWKGREDALSEAFGEIASLADVLIGNEEDFQLCLGFKGPEAGGKDLASKIKSFKAMISQVQEKYPNARMFATTLRQGISANEHLWGAILLADGKWY
;
A
#
# COMPACT_ATOMS: atom_id res chain seq x y z
N LEU A 1 0.22 20.37 4.50
CA LEU A 1 -1.13 19.84 4.47
C LEU A 1 -2.16 20.95 4.53
N ARG A 2 -2.19 21.78 5.57
CA ARG A 2 -3.17 22.88 5.74
C ARG A 2 -3.23 23.85 4.54
N ALA A 3 -2.09 24.21 3.96
CA ALA A 3 -2.02 25.06 2.76
C ALA A 3 -2.69 24.47 1.51
N ARG A 4 -3.07 23.21 1.55
CA ARG A 4 -3.77 22.46 0.49
C ARG A 4 -5.17 22.01 0.91
N ASN A 5 -5.73 22.64 1.94
CA ASN A 5 -7.03 22.26 2.52
C ASN A 5 -7.14 20.80 2.94
N ILE A 6 -6.01 20.19 3.32
CA ILE A 6 -5.99 18.83 3.85
C ILE A 6 -6.10 18.94 5.35
N ARG A 7 -7.19 18.41 5.89
CA ARG A 7 -7.37 18.24 7.34
C ARG A 7 -6.34 17.23 7.83
N PHE A 8 -5.71 17.55 8.93
CA PHE A 8 -4.72 16.72 9.57
C PHE A 8 -5.05 16.60 11.05
N GLU A 9 -5.11 15.39 11.53
CA GLU A 9 -5.19 15.04 12.95
C GLU A 9 -3.97 14.19 13.30
N GLY A 10 -3.31 14.50 14.39
CA GLY A 10 -2.13 13.81 14.88
C GLY A 10 -2.40 13.21 16.25
N VAL A 11 -1.82 12.04 16.48
CA VAL A 11 -1.78 11.41 17.80
C VAL A 11 -0.47 11.78 18.46
N GLU A 12 -0.53 12.29 19.69
CA GLU A 12 0.65 12.58 20.49
C GLU A 12 1.12 11.30 21.19
N VAL A 13 2.38 10.94 20.95
CA VAL A 13 3.01 9.78 21.59
C VAL A 13 4.24 10.27 22.34
N GLU A 14 4.33 9.87 23.61
CA GLU A 14 5.50 10.20 24.43
C GLU A 14 6.74 9.51 23.86
N GLN A 15 7.81 10.26 23.67
CA GLN A 15 9.03 9.76 23.07
C GLN A 15 9.68 8.62 23.88
N GLY A 16 9.66 8.70 25.21
CA GLY A 16 10.23 7.67 26.09
C GLY A 16 11.76 7.69 26.19
N GLY A 17 12.38 8.86 26.02
CA GLY A 17 13.83 9.06 26.19
C GLY A 17 14.67 8.83 24.92
N PRO A 18 16.01 8.76 25.00
CA PRO A 18 16.91 8.74 23.84
C PRO A 18 16.73 7.53 22.92
N TRP A 19 16.24 6.42 23.44
CA TRP A 19 16.03 5.16 22.72
C TRP A 19 14.55 4.89 22.42
N GLY A 20 13.67 5.88 22.71
CA GLY A 20 12.25 5.76 22.52
C GLY A 20 11.83 6.05 21.07
N TYR A 21 10.55 6.42 20.91
CA TYR A 21 9.94 6.63 19.60
C TYR A 21 10.50 7.86 18.88
N ARG A 22 10.56 7.76 17.56
CA ARG A 22 10.94 8.85 16.65
C ARG A 22 10.31 8.66 15.28
N HIS A 23 10.32 9.69 14.47
CA HIS A 23 10.01 9.56 13.05
C HIS A 23 11.11 8.80 12.32
N GLN A 24 10.76 8.11 11.24
CA GLN A 24 11.75 7.49 10.36
C GLN A 24 12.72 8.54 9.81
N PHE A 25 13.93 8.12 9.53
CA PHE A 25 14.95 8.94 8.91
C PHE A 25 15.41 8.31 7.59
N ASN A 26 15.39 9.09 6.53
CA ASN A 26 15.82 8.65 5.20
C ASN A 26 17.13 9.34 4.82
N VAL A 27 18.13 8.54 4.46
CA VAL A 27 19.38 9.03 3.87
C VAL A 27 19.38 8.69 2.40
N ALA A 28 19.31 9.72 1.56
CA ALA A 28 19.40 9.59 0.12
C ALA A 28 20.80 10.00 -0.35
N ASP A 29 21.48 9.08 -1.05
CA ASP A 29 22.73 9.32 -1.72
C ASP A 29 22.48 9.31 -3.23
N SER A 30 22.69 10.42 -3.91
CA SER A 30 22.47 10.58 -5.35
C SER A 30 23.44 9.74 -6.21
N GLY A 31 24.44 9.13 -5.60
CA GLY A 31 25.49 8.44 -6.33
C GLY A 31 26.49 9.40 -6.99
N PHE A 32 27.55 8.86 -7.56
CA PHE A 32 28.55 9.61 -8.33
C PHE A 32 29.31 8.70 -9.27
N GLY A 33 29.52 9.10 -10.53
CA GLY A 33 30.23 8.29 -11.53
C GLY A 33 29.56 6.95 -11.78
N LEU A 34 30.27 5.86 -11.55
CA LEU A 34 29.76 4.49 -11.68
C LEU A 34 28.98 4.00 -10.46
N ARG A 35 28.95 4.75 -9.37
CA ARG A 35 28.24 4.40 -8.15
C ARG A 35 26.77 4.80 -8.26
N ALA A 36 25.90 3.81 -8.26
CA ALA A 36 24.45 4.02 -8.32
C ALA A 36 23.92 4.80 -7.10
N PRO A 37 22.83 5.56 -7.23
CA PRO A 37 22.16 6.18 -6.10
C PRO A 37 21.66 5.12 -5.12
N ARG A 38 21.65 5.47 -3.83
CA ARG A 38 21.20 4.59 -2.75
C ARG A 38 20.28 5.34 -1.79
N LEU A 39 19.30 4.61 -1.28
CA LEU A 39 18.39 5.11 -0.24
C LEU A 39 18.46 4.16 0.96
N TRP A 40 18.71 4.71 2.14
CA TRP A 40 18.61 3.99 3.41
C TRP A 40 17.45 4.57 4.21
N ASN A 41 16.57 3.67 4.64
CA ASN A 41 15.47 4.01 5.52
C ASN A 41 15.81 3.52 6.93
N ASP A 42 16.11 4.43 7.84
CA ASP A 42 16.21 4.11 9.26
C ASP A 42 14.84 4.22 9.91
N ARG A 43 14.31 3.07 10.30
CA ARG A 43 12.99 2.92 10.93
C ARG A 43 13.09 2.44 12.38
N ALA A 44 14.30 2.49 12.97
CA ALA A 44 14.47 2.17 14.39
C ALA A 44 13.66 3.13 15.25
N GLY A 45 12.81 2.58 16.14
CA GLY A 45 11.93 3.38 16.99
C GLY A 45 10.85 4.18 16.24
N GLU A 46 10.49 3.80 15.01
CA GLU A 46 9.46 4.52 14.24
C GLU A 46 8.12 4.52 14.98
N VAL A 47 7.63 5.72 15.31
CA VAL A 47 6.39 5.91 16.09
C VAL A 47 5.15 5.41 15.35
N GLY A 48 5.14 5.44 14.02
CA GLY A 48 4.00 4.99 13.22
C GLY A 48 3.62 3.52 13.45
N ARG A 49 4.54 2.70 13.98
CA ARG A 49 4.26 1.29 14.33
C ARG A 49 3.32 1.10 15.53
N THR A 50 3.06 2.14 16.30
CA THR A 50 2.16 2.10 17.46
C THR A 50 0.73 2.45 17.13
N LEU A 51 0.44 2.85 15.87
CA LEU A 51 -0.89 3.23 15.46
C LEU A 51 -1.88 2.08 15.67
N SER A 52 -2.96 2.36 16.38
CA SER A 52 -4.00 1.40 16.75
C SER A 52 -5.40 1.91 16.39
N ILE A 53 -6.40 1.05 16.48
CA ILE A 53 -7.78 1.44 16.20
C ILE A 53 -8.33 2.43 17.22
N GLU A 54 -7.82 2.41 18.44
CA GLU A 54 -8.21 3.33 19.53
C GLU A 54 -7.82 4.78 19.23
N ASP A 55 -6.90 5.02 18.30
CA ASP A 55 -6.51 6.36 17.84
C ASP A 55 -7.56 7.01 16.93
N PHE A 56 -8.61 6.27 16.53
CA PHE A 56 -9.62 6.71 15.57
C PHE A 56 -11.01 6.75 16.19
N ASP A 57 -11.66 7.89 16.15
CA ASP A 57 -13.09 8.03 16.46
C ASP A 57 -13.92 7.57 15.26
N ILE A 58 -14.23 6.28 15.23
CA ILE A 58 -14.90 5.59 14.13
C ILE A 58 -16.28 6.19 13.85
N GLU A 59 -17.07 6.45 14.91
CA GLU A 59 -18.43 7.01 14.79
C GLU A 59 -18.37 8.42 14.18
N ARG A 60 -17.45 9.26 14.64
CA ARG A 60 -17.27 10.59 14.09
C ARG A 60 -16.81 10.54 12.62
N ILE A 61 -15.81 9.72 12.30
CA ILE A 61 -15.19 9.69 10.97
C ILE A 61 -16.17 9.13 9.93
N PHE A 62 -16.74 7.96 10.18
CA PHE A 62 -17.56 7.28 9.18
C PHE A 62 -19.04 7.60 9.32
N GLY A 63 -19.56 7.75 10.56
CA GLY A 63 -20.97 7.99 10.81
C GLY A 63 -21.35 9.46 10.66
N GLN A 64 -20.66 10.37 11.34
CA GLN A 64 -21.05 11.78 11.40
C GLN A 64 -20.47 12.60 10.25
N GLU A 65 -19.18 12.44 9.94
CA GLU A 65 -18.52 13.17 8.85
C GLU A 65 -18.81 12.54 7.47
N GLY A 66 -19.19 11.27 7.42
CA GLY A 66 -19.61 10.57 6.21
C GLY A 66 -18.46 10.43 5.19
N VAL A 67 -17.30 9.93 5.62
CA VAL A 67 -16.16 9.73 4.73
C VAL A 67 -16.53 8.80 3.57
N GLY A 68 -16.34 9.27 2.34
CA GLY A 68 -16.69 8.52 1.14
C GLY A 68 -15.70 7.43 0.77
N ILE A 69 -14.41 7.65 1.06
CA ILE A 69 -13.33 6.70 0.73
C ILE A 69 -12.33 6.63 1.89
N LEU A 70 -12.05 5.42 2.36
CA LEU A 70 -10.92 5.08 3.21
C LEU A 70 -9.78 4.59 2.32
N HIS A 71 -8.62 5.25 2.36
CA HIS A 71 -7.42 4.76 1.68
C HIS A 71 -6.43 4.16 2.68
N LEU A 72 -6.05 2.90 2.47
CA LEU A 72 -5.09 2.16 3.26
C LEU A 72 -3.84 1.85 2.44
N SER A 73 -2.68 1.89 3.09
CA SER A 73 -1.42 1.47 2.48
C SER A 73 -0.89 0.21 3.15
N GLY A 74 -0.52 -0.77 2.34
CA GLY A 74 0.11 -2.01 2.78
C GLY A 74 1.43 -1.79 3.51
N LEU A 75 2.15 -0.69 3.22
CA LEU A 75 3.32 -0.33 4.01
C LEU A 75 2.94 -0.13 5.49
N ILE A 76 1.85 0.57 5.77
CA ILE A 76 1.37 0.77 7.14
C ILE A 76 0.84 -0.55 7.71
N ALA A 77 0.01 -1.27 6.95
CA ALA A 77 -0.54 -2.55 7.39
C ALA A 77 0.54 -3.59 7.74
N ALA A 78 1.71 -3.55 7.10
CA ALA A 78 2.82 -4.46 7.36
C ALA A 78 3.80 -3.98 8.44
N MET A 79 3.67 -2.76 8.98
CA MET A 79 4.68 -2.13 9.83
C MET A 79 4.83 -2.82 11.19
N SER A 80 3.72 -3.19 11.83
CA SER A 80 3.68 -3.93 13.09
C SER A 80 2.43 -4.80 13.17
N HIS A 81 2.29 -5.61 14.23
CA HIS A 81 1.05 -6.34 14.47
C HIS A 81 -0.12 -5.39 14.75
N GLU A 82 0.12 -4.35 15.54
CA GLU A 82 -0.87 -3.34 15.91
C GLU A 82 -1.40 -2.62 14.68
N THR A 83 -0.53 -2.18 13.77
CA THR A 83 -0.96 -1.50 12.52
C THR A 83 -1.67 -2.45 11.56
N THR A 84 -1.31 -3.74 11.54
CA THR A 84 -2.06 -4.76 10.79
C THR A 84 -3.50 -4.85 11.28
N GLN A 85 -3.69 -5.00 12.60
CA GLN A 85 -5.02 -5.07 13.21
C GLN A 85 -5.80 -3.76 13.05
N CYS A 86 -5.13 -2.62 13.17
CA CYS A 86 -5.72 -1.31 12.93
C CYS A 86 -6.28 -1.18 11.50
N CYS A 87 -5.49 -1.53 10.47
CA CYS A 87 -5.94 -1.47 9.08
C CYS A 87 -7.13 -2.40 8.82
N LEU A 88 -7.11 -3.62 9.38
CA LEU A 88 -8.23 -4.56 9.29
C LEU A 88 -9.50 -4.00 9.94
N ALA A 89 -9.38 -3.45 11.14
CA ALA A 89 -10.51 -2.87 11.86
C ALA A 89 -11.09 -1.65 11.13
N LEU A 90 -10.23 -0.76 10.61
CA LEU A 90 -10.65 0.38 9.80
C LEU A 90 -11.38 -0.04 8.53
N ALA A 91 -10.86 -1.06 7.81
CA ALA A 91 -11.52 -1.58 6.60
C ALA A 91 -12.90 -2.15 6.92
N LYS A 92 -13.03 -2.93 7.99
CA LYS A 92 -14.33 -3.48 8.46
C LYS A 92 -15.30 -2.37 8.84
N ALA A 93 -14.85 -1.39 9.62
CA ALA A 93 -15.66 -0.24 10.00
C ALA A 93 -16.13 0.55 8.77
N ALA A 94 -15.23 0.86 7.84
CA ALA A 94 -15.59 1.55 6.61
C ALA A 94 -16.73 0.84 5.85
N LYS A 95 -16.67 -0.49 5.73
CA LYS A 95 -17.74 -1.25 5.06
C LYS A 95 -19.06 -1.21 5.82
N GLN A 96 -19.06 -1.19 7.15
CA GLN A 96 -20.28 -1.07 7.95
C GLN A 96 -21.01 0.25 7.71
N TYR A 97 -20.28 1.34 7.45
CA TYR A 97 -20.83 2.66 7.14
C TYR A 97 -21.02 2.94 5.64
N GLY A 98 -20.79 1.96 4.77
CA GLY A 98 -20.91 2.13 3.33
C GLY A 98 -19.80 2.95 2.67
N THR A 99 -18.69 3.18 3.38
CA THR A 99 -17.50 3.84 2.87
C THR A 99 -16.73 2.91 1.93
N LEU A 100 -16.29 3.43 0.79
CA LEU A 100 -15.44 2.69 -0.13
C LEU A 100 -14.04 2.47 0.47
N VAL A 101 -13.47 1.29 0.25
CA VAL A 101 -12.12 0.95 0.70
C VAL A 101 -11.18 0.90 -0.49
N SER A 102 -10.14 1.72 -0.47
CA SER A 102 -9.04 1.72 -1.42
C SER A 102 -7.79 1.18 -0.72
N PHE A 103 -7.21 0.10 -1.25
CA PHE A 103 -6.04 -0.55 -0.68
C PHE A 103 -4.88 -0.59 -1.68
N ASP A 104 -3.81 0.15 -1.37
CA ASP A 104 -2.53 0.09 -2.06
C ASP A 104 -1.65 -0.98 -1.38
N LEU A 105 -1.37 -2.07 -2.09
CA LEU A 105 -0.62 -3.22 -1.58
C LEU A 105 0.78 -2.86 -1.11
N ASN A 106 1.46 -1.96 -1.79
CA ASN A 106 2.70 -1.27 -1.40
C ASN A 106 3.70 -2.17 -0.66
N TYR A 107 4.07 -3.30 -1.26
CA TYR A 107 4.97 -4.31 -0.68
C TYR A 107 6.32 -3.72 -0.23
N ARG A 108 6.80 -4.16 0.92
CA ARG A 108 8.13 -3.84 1.43
C ARG A 108 8.76 -5.06 2.07
N ALA A 109 9.71 -5.68 1.38
CA ALA A 109 10.37 -6.92 1.80
C ALA A 109 10.88 -6.89 3.27
N THR A 110 11.36 -5.73 3.74
CA THR A 110 11.88 -5.58 5.11
C THR A 110 10.84 -5.80 6.20
N PHE A 111 9.56 -5.51 5.93
CA PHE A 111 8.46 -5.74 6.87
C PHE A 111 7.87 -7.13 6.78
N TRP A 112 8.01 -7.77 5.62
CA TRP A 112 7.45 -9.09 5.35
C TRP A 112 8.32 -10.23 5.88
N LYS A 113 9.64 -10.03 5.93
CA LYS A 113 10.60 -11.06 6.33
C LYS A 113 10.25 -11.72 7.66
N GLY A 114 9.96 -13.03 7.62
CA GLY A 114 9.57 -13.85 8.77
C GLY A 114 8.12 -13.64 9.24
N ARG A 115 7.28 -12.95 8.44
CA ARG A 115 5.87 -12.70 8.71
C ARG A 115 4.99 -12.95 7.48
N GLU A 116 5.53 -13.64 6.49
CA GLU A 116 4.96 -13.79 5.16
C GLU A 116 3.53 -14.36 5.22
N ASP A 117 3.34 -15.46 5.95
CA ASP A 117 2.02 -16.12 6.04
C ASP A 117 0.98 -15.23 6.74
N ALA A 118 1.34 -14.64 7.88
CA ALA A 118 0.43 -13.78 8.64
C ALA A 118 0.05 -12.52 7.87
N LEU A 119 1.00 -11.91 7.13
CA LEU A 119 0.73 -10.75 6.31
C LEU A 119 -0.06 -11.10 5.05
N SER A 120 0.20 -12.25 4.41
CA SER A 120 -0.60 -12.72 3.28
C SER A 120 -2.05 -12.94 3.67
N GLU A 121 -2.31 -13.51 4.84
CA GLU A 121 -3.67 -13.68 5.38
C GLU A 121 -4.34 -12.32 5.62
N ALA A 122 -3.69 -11.42 6.34
CA ALA A 122 -4.23 -10.09 6.67
C ALA A 122 -4.47 -9.23 5.40
N PHE A 123 -3.54 -9.25 4.45
CA PHE A 123 -3.69 -8.53 3.18
C PHE A 123 -4.82 -9.12 2.33
N GLY A 124 -4.97 -10.45 2.34
CA GLY A 124 -6.09 -11.13 1.70
C GLY A 124 -7.44 -10.73 2.31
N GLU A 125 -7.50 -10.59 3.63
CA GLU A 125 -8.71 -10.12 4.32
C GLU A 125 -9.03 -8.66 3.99
N ILE A 126 -8.05 -7.75 4.01
CA ILE A 126 -8.25 -6.36 3.59
C ILE A 126 -8.67 -6.30 2.12
N ALA A 127 -8.02 -7.06 1.24
CA ALA A 127 -8.35 -7.10 -0.19
C ALA A 127 -9.79 -7.59 -0.44
N SER A 128 -10.30 -8.51 0.38
CA SER A 128 -11.69 -8.98 0.29
C SER A 128 -12.73 -7.90 0.61
N LEU A 129 -12.34 -6.89 1.38
CA LEU A 129 -13.17 -5.73 1.74
C LEU A 129 -12.98 -4.54 0.78
N ALA A 130 -11.91 -4.57 -0.03
CA ALA A 130 -11.55 -3.44 -0.88
C ALA A 130 -12.49 -3.31 -2.10
N ASP A 131 -12.81 -2.07 -2.44
CA ASP A 131 -13.49 -1.68 -3.69
C ASP A 131 -12.46 -1.29 -4.77
N VAL A 132 -11.27 -0.84 -4.34
CA VAL A 132 -10.16 -0.44 -5.20
C VAL A 132 -8.89 -1.15 -4.72
N LEU A 133 -8.21 -1.88 -5.60
CA LEU A 133 -6.90 -2.48 -5.35
C LEU A 133 -5.84 -1.81 -6.22
N ILE A 134 -4.77 -1.37 -5.57
CA ILE A 134 -3.66 -0.67 -6.20
C ILE A 134 -2.37 -1.44 -5.92
N GLY A 135 -1.52 -1.56 -6.92
CA GLY A 135 -0.22 -2.20 -6.77
C GLY A 135 0.48 -2.35 -8.12
N ASN A 136 1.78 -2.56 -8.08
CA ASN A 136 2.52 -2.98 -9.26
C ASN A 136 2.44 -4.51 -9.44
N GLU A 137 3.11 -5.04 -10.46
CA GLU A 137 3.10 -6.48 -10.75
C GLU A 137 3.68 -7.34 -9.61
N GLU A 138 4.66 -6.84 -8.87
CA GLU A 138 5.25 -7.56 -7.73
C GLU A 138 4.32 -7.54 -6.52
N ASP A 139 3.64 -6.42 -6.28
CA ASP A 139 2.75 -6.26 -5.13
C ASP A 139 1.63 -7.32 -5.16
N PHE A 140 0.97 -7.52 -6.29
CA PHE A 140 -0.07 -8.55 -6.43
C PHE A 140 0.47 -9.97 -6.27
N GLN A 141 1.69 -10.22 -6.74
CA GLN A 141 2.33 -11.53 -6.61
C GLN A 141 2.75 -11.81 -5.17
N LEU A 142 3.46 -10.88 -4.56
CA LEU A 142 4.09 -11.08 -3.25
C LEU A 142 3.12 -10.92 -2.08
N CYS A 143 2.14 -10.00 -2.19
CA CYS A 143 1.16 -9.80 -1.11
C CYS A 143 0.00 -10.80 -1.18
N LEU A 144 -0.47 -11.14 -2.38
CA LEU A 144 -1.72 -11.89 -2.57
C LEU A 144 -1.50 -13.27 -3.22
N GLY A 145 -0.27 -13.62 -3.60
CA GLY A 145 0.10 -14.93 -4.10
C GLY A 145 -0.32 -15.23 -5.55
N PHE A 146 -0.60 -14.21 -6.37
CA PHE A 146 -0.96 -14.42 -7.77
C PHE A 146 0.27 -14.54 -8.66
N LYS A 147 0.19 -15.38 -9.68
CA LYS A 147 1.22 -15.43 -10.71
C LYS A 147 1.02 -14.30 -11.71
N GLY A 148 2.04 -13.50 -11.90
CA GLY A 148 2.04 -12.33 -12.79
C GLY A 148 3.28 -12.27 -13.68
N PRO A 149 3.49 -11.17 -14.40
CA PRO A 149 4.69 -10.97 -15.21
C PRO A 149 5.94 -10.90 -14.33
N GLU A 150 7.06 -11.37 -14.88
CA GLU A 150 8.36 -11.16 -14.22
C GLU A 150 8.68 -9.67 -14.11
N ALA A 151 9.13 -9.25 -12.93
CA ALA A 151 9.58 -7.89 -12.70
C ALA A 151 10.77 -7.55 -13.63
N GLY A 152 10.72 -6.38 -14.26
CA GLY A 152 11.84 -5.87 -15.06
C GLY A 152 11.93 -6.38 -16.52
N GLY A 153 11.02 -7.22 -17.02
CA GLY A 153 10.97 -7.63 -18.43
C GLY A 153 11.00 -6.46 -19.40
N LYS A 154 11.65 -6.62 -20.57
CA LYS A 154 11.94 -5.52 -21.51
C LYS A 154 10.75 -5.12 -22.41
N ASP A 155 9.81 -6.02 -22.63
CA ASP A 155 8.67 -5.77 -23.53
C ASP A 155 7.43 -5.34 -22.76
N LEU A 156 7.08 -4.06 -22.88
CA LEU A 156 5.92 -3.45 -22.21
C LEU A 156 4.59 -4.09 -22.66
N ALA A 157 4.44 -4.47 -23.92
CA ALA A 157 3.20 -5.06 -24.43
C ALA A 157 2.93 -6.44 -23.81
N SER A 158 3.97 -7.28 -23.72
CA SER A 158 3.89 -8.58 -23.02
C SER A 158 3.59 -8.43 -21.54
N LYS A 159 4.18 -7.44 -20.88
CA LYS A 159 3.89 -7.12 -19.47
C LYS A 159 2.43 -6.71 -19.26
N ILE A 160 1.90 -5.83 -20.09
CA ILE A 160 0.49 -5.42 -20.04
C ILE A 160 -0.43 -6.62 -20.20
N LYS A 161 -0.15 -7.51 -21.16
CA LYS A 161 -0.94 -8.73 -21.38
C LYS A 161 -0.92 -9.65 -20.16
N SER A 162 0.26 -9.91 -19.61
CA SER A 162 0.42 -10.76 -18.41
C SER A 162 -0.20 -10.13 -17.18
N PHE A 163 -0.07 -8.81 -17.03
CA PHE A 163 -0.73 -8.09 -15.95
C PHE A 163 -2.26 -8.19 -16.05
N LYS A 164 -2.84 -7.97 -17.23
CA LYS A 164 -4.28 -8.13 -17.44
C LYS A 164 -4.77 -9.53 -17.08
N ALA A 165 -4.01 -10.57 -17.47
CA ALA A 165 -4.34 -11.95 -17.12
C ALA A 165 -4.25 -12.21 -15.61
N MET A 166 -3.26 -11.63 -14.92
CA MET A 166 -3.15 -11.70 -13.46
C MET A 166 -4.33 -11.00 -12.78
N ILE A 167 -4.69 -9.80 -13.20
CA ILE A 167 -5.81 -9.04 -12.61
C ILE A 167 -7.15 -9.77 -12.80
N SER A 168 -7.35 -10.50 -13.90
CA SER A 168 -8.54 -11.33 -14.06
C SER A 168 -8.65 -12.39 -12.95
N GLN A 169 -7.54 -13.03 -12.56
CA GLN A 169 -7.52 -13.98 -11.44
C GLN A 169 -7.74 -13.27 -10.09
N VAL A 170 -7.18 -12.07 -9.91
CA VAL A 170 -7.40 -11.26 -8.71
C VAL A 170 -8.88 -10.91 -8.57
N GLN A 171 -9.53 -10.51 -9.66
CA GLN A 171 -10.95 -10.14 -9.69
C GLN A 171 -11.86 -11.34 -9.37
N GLU A 172 -11.52 -12.53 -9.85
CA GLU A 172 -12.26 -13.77 -9.51
C GLU A 172 -12.20 -14.07 -8.01
N LYS A 173 -11.04 -13.84 -7.39
CA LYS A 173 -10.84 -14.08 -5.95
C LYS A 173 -11.43 -12.97 -5.08
N TYR A 174 -11.39 -11.73 -5.55
CA TYR A 174 -11.87 -10.54 -4.82
C TYR A 174 -12.96 -9.81 -5.61
N PRO A 175 -14.17 -10.39 -5.71
CA PRO A 175 -15.24 -9.87 -6.57
C PRO A 175 -15.82 -8.53 -6.10
N ASN A 176 -15.57 -8.10 -4.87
CA ASN A 176 -15.95 -6.79 -4.37
C ASN A 176 -15.14 -5.66 -5.00
N ALA A 177 -13.90 -5.93 -5.40
CA ALA A 177 -13.06 -4.93 -6.04
C ALA A 177 -13.53 -4.67 -7.48
N ARG A 178 -13.86 -3.42 -7.74
CA ARG A 178 -14.35 -2.94 -9.05
C ARG A 178 -13.27 -2.20 -9.83
N MET A 179 -12.22 -1.78 -9.15
CA MET A 179 -11.16 -0.98 -9.74
C MET A 179 -9.80 -1.56 -9.36
N PHE A 180 -8.94 -1.73 -10.38
CA PHE A 180 -7.58 -2.22 -10.23
C PHE A 180 -6.65 -1.27 -10.95
N ALA A 181 -5.71 -0.67 -10.22
CA ALA A 181 -4.75 0.27 -10.79
C ALA A 181 -3.32 -0.22 -10.59
N THR A 182 -2.50 -0.07 -11.62
CA THR A 182 -1.06 -0.32 -11.52
C THR A 182 -0.26 0.73 -12.23
N THR A 183 0.92 1.01 -11.68
CA THR A 183 1.94 1.77 -12.38
C THR A 183 2.85 0.83 -13.15
N LEU A 184 3.22 1.23 -14.35
CA LEU A 184 4.16 0.53 -15.22
C LEU A 184 5.43 1.34 -15.31
N ARG A 185 6.58 0.69 -15.14
CA ARG A 185 7.88 1.33 -15.26
C ARG A 185 8.73 0.59 -16.28
N GLN A 186 9.35 1.36 -17.19
CA GLN A 186 10.38 0.86 -18.09
C GLN A 186 11.64 1.67 -17.90
N GLY A 187 12.74 1.03 -17.50
CA GLY A 187 14.06 1.66 -17.44
C GLY A 187 14.67 1.75 -18.82
N ILE A 188 15.00 2.96 -19.26
CA ILE A 188 15.78 3.22 -20.48
C ILE A 188 17.28 3.22 -20.13
N SER A 189 17.64 3.92 -19.06
CA SER A 189 18.97 4.00 -18.50
C SER A 189 18.92 4.13 -16.96
N ALA A 190 20.06 4.27 -16.32
CA ALA A 190 20.11 4.51 -14.86
C ALA A 190 19.41 5.82 -14.45
N ASN A 191 19.33 6.81 -15.35
CA ASN A 191 18.78 8.13 -15.06
C ASN A 191 17.50 8.45 -15.85
N GLU A 192 17.04 7.53 -16.71
CA GLU A 192 15.89 7.75 -17.57
C GLU A 192 14.91 6.58 -17.47
N HIS A 193 13.67 6.90 -17.13
CA HIS A 193 12.60 5.92 -16.99
C HIS A 193 11.33 6.43 -17.66
N LEU A 194 10.66 5.54 -18.37
CA LEU A 194 9.28 5.76 -18.80
C LEU A 194 8.34 5.26 -17.72
N TRP A 195 7.34 6.06 -17.42
CA TRP A 195 6.27 5.72 -16.49
C TRP A 195 4.93 5.78 -17.20
N GLY A 196 4.11 4.79 -16.93
CA GLY A 196 2.73 4.73 -17.36
C GLY A 196 1.87 4.12 -16.27
N ALA A 197 0.60 3.98 -16.55
CA ALA A 197 -0.34 3.28 -15.69
C ALA A 197 -1.37 2.56 -16.55
N ILE A 198 -1.95 1.49 -16.03
CA ILE A 198 -3.16 0.90 -16.57
C ILE A 198 -4.20 0.80 -15.46
N LEU A 199 -5.45 0.94 -15.84
CA LEU A 199 -6.59 0.89 -14.95
C LEU A 199 -7.63 -0.06 -15.52
N LEU A 200 -8.12 -0.98 -14.69
CA LEU A 200 -9.38 -1.68 -14.90
C LEU A 200 -10.44 -1.03 -14.01
N ALA A 201 -11.50 -0.52 -14.59
CA ALA A 201 -12.62 0.03 -13.87
C ALA A 201 -13.92 -0.41 -14.53
N ASP A 202 -14.85 -0.98 -13.76
CA ASP A 202 -16.16 -1.46 -14.23
C ASP A 202 -16.06 -2.32 -15.51
N GLY A 203 -15.06 -3.22 -15.56
CA GLY A 203 -14.84 -4.14 -16.68
C GLY A 203 -14.17 -3.52 -17.92
N LYS A 204 -13.75 -2.26 -17.87
CA LYS A 204 -13.06 -1.58 -18.98
C LYS A 204 -11.62 -1.26 -18.61
N TRP A 205 -10.72 -1.46 -19.59
CA TRP A 205 -9.31 -1.13 -19.47
C TRP A 205 -9.02 0.27 -20.07
N TYR A 206 -8.23 1.01 -19.34
CA TYR A 206 -7.75 2.35 -19.71
C TYR A 206 -6.23 2.38 -19.68
#